data_248dab5306215e9a256921f3e9d2ea0c
#
_entry.id   248dab5306215e9a256921f3e9d2ea0c
#
_cell.length_a   1.000
_cell.length_b   1.000
_cell.length_c   1.000
_cell.angle_alpha   90.00
_cell.angle_beta   90.00
_cell.angle_gamma   90.00
#
_symmetry.space_group_name_H-M   'P 1'
#
loop_
_entity.id
_entity.type
_entity.pdbx_description
1 polymer ?
#
loop_
_entity_poly.entity_id
_entity_poly.type
_entity_poly.pdbx_seq_one_letter_code
_entity_poly.pdbx_strand_id
1 'polypeptide(L)'
;MPKKIESDVINKILNKNFIPVISPLGIGKDLQTYNINGDTAAGAIAKSLKSRRLLLMTNVEGVLDKNKKLIQEVSSSKILEMIEDETITEGMIPKINTCLDAINNGVTAVAIIDGRKKHSILFLSLIHI
;
A
#
# COMPACT_ATOMS: atom_id res chain seq x y z
N MET A 1 5.47 -0.96 14.08
CA MET A 1 5.57 -0.15 12.85
C MET A 1 7.03 0.16 12.56
N PRO A 2 7.55 0.00 11.34
CA PRO A 2 8.94 0.33 11.02
C PRO A 2 9.22 1.81 11.32
N LYS A 3 10.29 2.08 12.07
CA LYS A 3 10.67 3.46 12.41
C LYS A 3 11.65 4.06 11.39
N LYS A 4 12.44 3.22 10.74
CA LYS A 4 13.46 3.62 9.79
C LYS A 4 13.55 2.61 8.63
N ILE A 5 13.71 3.11 7.44
CA ILE A 5 14.02 2.33 6.23
C ILE A 5 15.40 2.74 5.74
N GLU A 6 16.28 1.77 5.52
CA GLU A 6 17.59 2.00 4.91
C GLU A 6 17.46 2.16 3.39
N SER A 7 16.91 3.29 2.97
CA SER A 7 16.61 3.58 1.56
C SER A 7 17.85 3.62 0.66
N ASP A 8 19.03 3.93 1.21
CA ASP A 8 20.27 3.96 0.45
C ASP A 8 20.63 2.60 -0.17
N VAL A 9 20.36 1.50 0.55
CA VAL A 9 20.59 0.15 0.03
C VAL A 9 19.67 -0.12 -1.14
N ILE A 10 18.39 0.24 -1.01
CA ILE A 10 17.39 0.06 -2.07
C ILE A 10 17.75 0.89 -3.30
N ASN A 11 18.13 2.16 -3.10
CA ASN A 11 18.54 3.05 -4.18
C ASN A 11 19.78 2.55 -4.92
N LYS A 12 20.78 1.99 -4.22
CA LYS A 12 21.95 1.37 -4.83
C LYS A 12 21.60 0.21 -5.75
N ILE A 13 20.60 -0.60 -5.38
CA ILE A 13 20.10 -1.71 -6.21
C ILE A 13 19.36 -1.17 -7.44
N LEU A 14 18.46 -0.21 -7.24
CA LEU A 14 17.71 0.44 -8.31
C LEU A 14 18.63 1.13 -9.34
N ASN A 15 19.67 1.83 -8.88
CA ASN A 15 20.63 2.50 -9.75
C ASN A 15 21.45 1.54 -10.62
N LYS A 16 21.46 0.27 -10.29
CA LYS A 16 22.06 -0.80 -11.11
C LYS A 16 21.05 -1.47 -12.05
N ASN A 17 19.86 -0.89 -12.21
CA ASN A 17 18.74 -1.43 -13.00
C ASN A 17 18.26 -2.82 -12.54
N PHE A 18 18.42 -3.15 -11.25
CA PHE A 18 17.83 -4.33 -10.67
C PHE A 18 16.48 -4.00 -10.00
N ILE A 19 15.60 -4.99 -9.95
CA ILE A 19 14.34 -4.92 -9.21
C ILE A 19 14.57 -5.53 -7.83
N PRO A 20 14.58 -4.73 -6.73
CA PRO A 20 14.72 -5.26 -5.39
C PRO A 20 13.48 -6.04 -4.97
N VAL A 21 13.66 -7.26 -4.49
CA VAL A 21 12.60 -8.04 -3.83
C VAL A 21 12.90 -8.04 -2.33
N ILE A 22 11.96 -7.52 -1.54
CA ILE A 22 12.17 -7.23 -0.13
C ILE A 22 11.22 -8.08 0.71
N SER A 23 11.77 -8.89 1.61
CA SER A 23 10.97 -9.59 2.62
C SER A 23 10.47 -8.61 3.69
N PRO A 24 9.24 -8.79 4.23
CA PRO A 24 8.69 -7.91 5.26
C PRO A 24 9.27 -8.25 6.64
N LEU A 25 10.58 -8.18 6.77
CA LEU A 25 11.34 -8.44 8.00
C LEU A 25 12.00 -7.15 8.47
N GLY A 26 12.05 -6.95 9.77
CA GLY A 26 12.73 -5.83 10.39
C GLY A 26 13.59 -6.28 11.57
N ILE A 27 14.57 -5.46 11.90
CA ILE A 27 15.43 -5.66 13.08
C ILE A 27 15.01 -4.68 14.16
N GLY A 28 14.71 -5.19 15.35
CA GLY A 28 14.41 -4.38 16.52
C GLY A 28 15.66 -3.78 17.18
N LYS A 29 15.47 -2.88 18.13
CA LYS A 29 16.57 -2.32 18.93
C LYS A 29 17.31 -3.36 19.76
N ASP A 30 16.65 -4.46 20.06
CA ASP A 30 17.16 -5.65 20.74
C ASP A 30 17.91 -6.60 19.82
N LEU A 31 18.15 -6.21 18.56
CA LEU A 31 18.75 -7.01 17.50
C LEU A 31 17.97 -8.26 17.11
N GLN A 32 16.72 -8.37 17.57
CA GLN A 32 15.82 -9.46 17.17
C GLN A 32 15.18 -9.17 15.83
N THR A 33 14.94 -10.23 15.05
CA THR A 33 14.21 -10.15 13.79
C THR A 33 12.70 -10.23 14.04
N TYR A 34 11.96 -9.30 13.46
CA TYR A 34 10.51 -9.22 13.55
C TYR A 34 9.86 -9.39 12.20
N ASN A 35 8.82 -10.20 12.15
CA ASN A 35 7.95 -10.23 10.99
C ASN A 35 7.04 -8.99 10.98
N ILE A 36 6.97 -8.31 9.86
CA ILE A 36 6.20 -7.08 9.67
C ILE A 36 5.05 -7.39 8.70
N ASN A 37 3.88 -6.82 8.93
CA ASN A 37 2.80 -6.91 7.95
C ASN A 37 3.27 -6.36 6.59
N GLY A 38 3.01 -7.11 5.50
CA GLY A 38 3.51 -6.80 4.16
C GLY A 38 3.05 -5.43 3.65
N ASP A 39 1.78 -5.06 3.87
CA ASP A 39 1.25 -3.75 3.46
C ASP A 39 1.92 -2.61 4.24
N THR A 40 2.14 -2.82 5.55
CA THR A 40 2.85 -1.87 6.41
C THR A 40 4.30 -1.67 5.96
N ALA A 41 5.00 -2.76 5.62
CA ALA A 41 6.37 -2.70 5.13
C ALA A 41 6.43 -1.98 3.76
N ALA A 42 5.53 -2.35 2.84
CA ALA A 42 5.44 -1.72 1.52
C ALA A 42 5.14 -0.22 1.62
N GLY A 43 4.19 0.19 2.46
CA GLY A 43 3.87 1.59 2.71
C GLY A 43 5.06 2.37 3.28
N ALA A 44 5.77 1.80 4.25
CA ALA A 44 6.95 2.43 4.84
C ALA A 44 8.08 2.63 3.81
N ILE A 45 8.34 1.64 2.97
CA ILE A 45 9.34 1.72 1.89
C ILE A 45 8.92 2.76 0.85
N ALA A 46 7.66 2.71 0.41
CA ALA A 46 7.13 3.66 -0.57
C ALA A 46 7.27 5.12 -0.10
N LYS A 47 6.97 5.40 1.16
CA LYS A 47 7.16 6.72 1.78
C LYS A 47 8.62 7.13 1.80
N SER A 48 9.51 6.23 2.25
CA SER A 48 10.94 6.52 2.35
C SER A 48 11.57 6.84 1.00
N LEU A 49 11.12 6.18 -0.07
CA LEU A 49 11.57 6.41 -1.43
C LEU A 49 10.81 7.54 -2.15
N LYS A 50 9.77 8.09 -1.55
CA LYS A 50 8.81 9.02 -2.21
C LYS A 50 8.36 8.45 -3.55
N SER A 51 7.92 7.21 -3.50
CA SER A 51 7.59 6.44 -4.71
C SER A 51 6.49 7.11 -5.51
N ARG A 52 6.58 7.03 -6.83
CA ARG A 52 5.53 7.51 -7.72
C ARG A 52 4.21 6.76 -7.51
N ARG A 53 4.29 5.43 -7.24
CA ARG A 53 3.12 4.58 -7.01
C ARG A 53 3.39 3.53 -5.94
N LEU A 54 2.35 3.24 -5.16
CA LEU A 54 2.27 2.08 -4.29
C LEU A 54 1.11 1.20 -4.77
N LEU A 55 1.38 -0.07 -5.06
CA LEU A 55 0.37 -1.04 -5.44
C LEU A 55 0.22 -2.07 -4.32
N LEU A 56 -0.96 -2.15 -3.70
CA LEU A 56 -1.29 -3.17 -2.71
C LEU A 56 -2.13 -4.26 -3.38
N MET A 57 -1.56 -5.44 -3.52
CA MET A 57 -2.28 -6.60 -4.04
C MET A 57 -3.05 -7.27 -2.91
N THR A 58 -4.31 -7.59 -3.18
CA THR A 58 -5.21 -8.18 -2.18
C THR A 58 -5.98 -9.36 -2.77
N ASN A 59 -6.69 -10.08 -1.92
CA ASN A 59 -7.58 -11.18 -2.28
C ASN A 59 -9.06 -10.77 -2.37
N VAL A 60 -9.33 -9.47 -2.45
CA VAL A 60 -10.67 -8.91 -2.68
C VAL A 60 -10.64 -8.00 -3.92
N GLU A 61 -11.79 -7.67 -4.47
CA GLU A 61 -11.87 -6.86 -5.70
C GLU A 61 -11.34 -5.43 -5.53
N GLY A 62 -11.36 -4.90 -4.33
CA GLY A 62 -10.98 -3.54 -3.98
C GLY A 62 -11.97 -2.91 -3.01
N VAL A 63 -12.08 -1.59 -3.01
CA VAL A 63 -13.07 -0.86 -2.20
C VAL A 63 -14.42 -0.87 -2.92
N LEU A 64 -15.46 -1.26 -2.22
CA LEU A 64 -16.82 -1.33 -2.73
C LEU A 64 -17.67 -0.20 -2.14
N ASP A 65 -18.64 0.31 -2.91
CA ASP A 65 -19.66 1.23 -2.42
C ASP A 65 -20.77 0.49 -1.64
N LYS A 66 -21.78 1.23 -1.15
CA LYS A 66 -22.95 0.69 -0.44
C LYS A 66 -23.77 -0.30 -1.27
N ASN A 67 -23.67 -0.22 -2.60
CA ASN A 67 -24.33 -1.12 -3.54
C ASN A 67 -23.43 -2.31 -3.95
N LYS A 68 -22.29 -2.51 -3.25
CA LYS A 68 -21.29 -3.54 -3.57
C LYS A 68 -20.66 -3.38 -4.96
N LYS A 69 -20.65 -2.17 -5.48
CA LYS A 69 -20.01 -1.85 -6.76
C LYS A 69 -18.59 -1.37 -6.52
N LEU A 70 -17.65 -1.86 -7.35
CA LEU A 70 -16.24 -1.47 -7.26
C LEU A 70 -16.04 0.01 -7.54
N ILE A 71 -15.38 0.70 -6.62
CA ILE A 71 -14.98 2.09 -6.79
C ILE A 71 -13.63 2.11 -7.50
N GLN A 72 -13.57 2.77 -8.66
CA GLN A 72 -12.35 2.85 -9.47
C GLN A 72 -11.43 3.98 -9.02
N GLU A 73 -12.01 5.12 -8.65
CA GLU A 73 -11.28 6.29 -8.17
C GLU A 73 -12.02 6.93 -7.00
N VAL A 74 -11.26 7.34 -6.00
CA VAL A 74 -11.83 7.96 -4.80
C VAL A 74 -10.82 8.91 -4.17
N SER A 75 -11.28 10.05 -3.66
CA SER A 75 -10.45 10.99 -2.93
C SER A 75 -10.22 10.54 -1.49
N SER A 76 -9.13 11.02 -0.87
CA SER A 76 -8.85 10.74 0.55
C SER A 76 -10.00 11.20 1.46
N SER A 77 -10.62 12.35 1.20
CA SER A 77 -11.77 12.85 1.97
C SER A 77 -12.97 11.91 1.88
N LYS A 78 -13.27 11.42 0.67
CA LYS A 78 -14.38 10.49 0.48
C LYS A 78 -14.14 9.13 1.13
N ILE A 79 -12.91 8.66 1.14
CA ILE A 79 -12.53 7.43 1.87
C ILE A 79 -12.79 7.59 3.37
N LEU A 80 -12.45 8.73 3.96
CA LEU A 80 -12.70 8.97 5.39
C LEU A 80 -14.19 8.98 5.71
N GLU A 81 -15.03 9.61 4.88
CA GLU A 81 -16.48 9.54 5.03
C GLU A 81 -16.99 8.09 4.95
N MET A 82 -16.45 7.28 4.04
CA MET A 82 -16.84 5.88 3.86
C MET A 82 -16.38 4.98 5.02
N ILE A 83 -15.37 5.37 5.77
CA ILE A 83 -14.99 4.71 7.02
C ILE A 83 -15.99 5.09 8.13
N GLU A 84 -16.32 6.38 8.24
CA GLU A 84 -17.24 6.89 9.25
C GLU A 84 -18.67 6.34 9.09
N ASP A 85 -19.13 6.17 7.85
CA ASP A 85 -20.47 5.65 7.56
C ASP A 85 -20.51 4.11 7.41
N GLU A 86 -19.44 3.42 7.83
CA GLU A 86 -19.28 1.96 7.84
C GLU A 86 -19.43 1.28 6.45
N THR A 87 -19.31 2.05 5.38
CA THR A 87 -19.31 1.48 4.01
C THR A 87 -18.07 0.60 3.78
N ILE A 88 -16.92 0.99 4.35
CA ILE A 88 -15.68 0.21 4.29
C ILE A 88 -15.65 -0.81 5.43
N THR A 89 -15.49 -2.08 5.09
CA THR A 89 -15.43 -3.17 6.07
C THR A 89 -14.18 -3.07 6.96
N GLU A 90 -14.29 -3.51 8.21
CA GLU A 90 -13.21 -3.48 9.21
C GLU A 90 -11.91 -4.12 8.69
N GLY A 91 -11.99 -5.22 7.94
CA GLY A 91 -10.82 -5.90 7.38
C GLY A 91 -10.06 -5.08 6.33
N MET A 92 -10.72 -4.08 5.72
CA MET A 92 -10.13 -3.19 4.71
C MET A 92 -9.50 -1.94 5.33
N ILE A 93 -9.93 -1.54 6.53
CA ILE A 93 -9.49 -0.31 7.21
C ILE A 93 -7.96 -0.25 7.38
N PRO A 94 -7.25 -1.29 7.85
CA PRO A 94 -5.79 -1.22 7.98
C PRO A 94 -5.07 -0.98 6.65
N LYS A 95 -5.59 -1.57 5.57
CA LYS A 95 -5.05 -1.40 4.20
C LYS A 95 -5.28 0.02 3.70
N ILE A 96 -6.47 0.56 3.89
CA ILE A 96 -6.82 1.95 3.57
C ILE A 96 -5.96 2.93 4.35
N ASN A 97 -5.77 2.70 5.65
CA ASN A 97 -4.91 3.56 6.48
C ASN A 97 -3.46 3.56 5.97
N THR A 98 -2.93 2.43 5.52
CA THR A 98 -1.61 2.38 4.87
C THR A 98 -1.58 3.22 3.59
N CYS A 99 -2.66 3.19 2.79
CA CYS A 99 -2.78 4.01 1.58
C CYS A 99 -2.79 5.51 1.90
N LEU A 100 -3.64 5.92 2.83
CA LEU A 100 -3.75 7.32 3.26
C LEU A 100 -2.43 7.84 3.85
N ASP A 101 -1.78 7.05 4.69
CA ASP A 101 -0.49 7.40 5.26
C ASP A 101 0.60 7.55 4.17
N ALA A 102 0.60 6.68 3.16
CA ALA A 102 1.54 6.78 2.04
C ALA A 102 1.33 8.07 1.23
N ILE A 103 0.09 8.40 0.88
CA ILE A 103 -0.27 9.64 0.15
C ILE A 103 0.13 10.87 0.95
N ASN A 104 -0.23 10.92 2.24
CA ASN A 104 0.08 12.07 3.11
C ASN A 104 1.58 12.28 3.32
N ASN A 105 2.40 11.27 3.05
CA ASN A 105 3.85 11.31 3.19
C ASN A 105 4.61 11.31 1.84
N GLY A 106 3.96 11.70 0.76
CA GLY A 106 4.62 12.04 -0.50
C GLY A 106 4.64 10.95 -1.58
N VAL A 107 3.91 9.85 -1.41
CA VAL A 107 3.62 8.93 -2.50
C VAL A 107 2.57 9.57 -3.40
N THR A 108 2.82 9.62 -4.71
CA THR A 108 1.96 10.36 -5.65
C THR A 108 0.61 9.68 -5.88
N ALA A 109 0.59 8.35 -5.95
CA ALA A 109 -0.64 7.58 -6.13
C ALA A 109 -0.56 6.22 -5.43
N VAL A 110 -1.69 5.75 -4.94
CA VAL A 110 -1.82 4.40 -4.37
C VAL A 110 -2.95 3.66 -5.06
N ALA A 111 -2.78 2.37 -5.29
CA ALA A 111 -3.83 1.52 -5.84
C ALA A 111 -3.94 0.21 -5.06
N ILE A 112 -5.18 -0.23 -4.86
CA ILE A 112 -5.51 -1.55 -4.34
C ILE A 112 -6.01 -2.39 -5.51
N ILE A 113 -5.38 -3.54 -5.76
CA ILE A 113 -5.70 -4.39 -6.90
C ILE A 113 -5.99 -5.83 -6.47
N ASP A 114 -6.90 -6.48 -7.16
CA ASP A 114 -7.21 -7.90 -6.94
C ASP A 114 -6.10 -8.78 -7.54
N GLY A 115 -5.26 -9.33 -6.67
CA GLY A 115 -4.15 -10.20 -7.07
C GLY A 115 -4.58 -11.57 -7.62
N ARG A 116 -5.86 -11.93 -7.49
CA ARG A 116 -6.40 -13.18 -8.05
C ARG A 116 -6.74 -13.08 -9.54
N LYS A 117 -6.97 -11.85 -10.02
CA LYS A 117 -7.27 -11.61 -11.44
C LYS A 117 -6.01 -11.71 -12.27
N LYS A 118 -6.08 -12.54 -13.32
CA LYS A 118 -4.98 -12.70 -14.28
C LYS A 118 -4.65 -11.33 -14.90
N HIS A 119 -3.36 -10.98 -14.91
CA HIS A 119 -2.87 -9.72 -15.47
C HIS A 119 -3.41 -8.44 -14.79
N SER A 120 -3.87 -8.52 -13.54
CA SER A 120 -4.43 -7.36 -12.81
C SER A 120 -3.48 -6.15 -12.76
N ILE A 121 -2.17 -6.37 -12.71
CA ILE A 121 -1.16 -5.31 -12.74
C ILE A 121 -1.16 -4.56 -14.07
N LEU A 122 -1.42 -5.25 -15.18
CA LEU A 122 -1.43 -4.63 -16.51
C LEU A 122 -2.70 -3.82 -16.77
N PHE A 123 -3.82 -4.29 -16.24
CA PHE A 123 -5.11 -3.65 -16.45
C PHE A 123 -5.44 -2.61 -15.40
N LEU A 124 -4.53 -2.37 -14.46
CA LEU A 124 -4.66 -1.38 -13.39
C LEU A 124 -6.11 -0.86 -13.28
N SER A 125 -7.04 -1.71 -12.86
CA SER A 125 -8.34 -1.23 -12.38
C SER A 125 -8.04 -0.53 -11.05
N LEU A 126 -7.52 0.68 -11.21
CA LEU A 126 -6.89 1.47 -10.19
C LEU A 126 -7.95 2.13 -9.35
N ILE A 127 -7.94 1.84 -8.06
CA ILE A 127 -8.41 2.83 -7.12
C ILE A 127 -7.24 3.79 -6.92
N HIS A 128 -7.33 4.93 -7.57
CA HIS A 128 -6.45 6.05 -7.31
C HIS A 128 -6.95 6.78 -6.06
N ILE A 129 -6.12 6.81 -5.06
CA ILE A 129 -6.34 7.66 -3.90
C ILE A 129 -5.49 8.91 -4.07
#